data_aaa9d381ca07876718f58d105ee29fcd
#
_entry.id   aaa9d381ca07876718f58d105ee29fcd
#
_cell.length_a   1.000
_cell.length_b   1.000
_cell.length_c   1.000
_cell.angle_alpha   90.00
_cell.angle_beta   90.00
_cell.angle_gamma   90.00
#
_symmetry.space_group_name_H-M   'P 1'
#
loop_
_entity.id
_entity.type
_entity.pdbx_description
1 polymer ?
#
loop_
_entity_poly.entity_id
_entity_poly.type
_entity_poly.pdbx_seq_one_letter_code
_entity_poly.pdbx_strand_id
1 'polypeptide(L)'
;MDKQDSTLFVGEFHRSIDEKGRLTIPAGWRPKNSGSKNGNDINCLALPTPDGNITVYPPKMIDQLEARISQVSIGDIEGQNAITELMSMAHSLNCDRQGRINLNERLIAHAKIQKDVVLVGKLSTFSLFSDEGYEKFQSSYTMDEGTKAA
;
A
#
# COMPACT_ATOMS: atom_id res chain seq x y z
N MET A 1 -18.00 -12.14 -14.47
CA MET A 1 -17.58 -12.36 -14.14
C MET A 1 -16.52 -12.07 -13.53
N ASP A 2 -15.90 -11.47 -13.31
CA ASP A 2 -14.93 -11.09 -12.72
C ASP A 2 -15.04 -10.85 -11.34
N LYS A 3 -15.58 -11.68 -10.60
CA LYS A 3 -15.73 -11.48 -9.26
C LYS A 3 -14.50 -11.70 -8.51
N GLN A 4 -13.53 -12.29 -9.08
CA GLN A 4 -12.33 -12.58 -8.37
C GLN A 4 -11.62 -11.33 -7.95
N ASP A 5 -11.97 -10.21 -8.49
CA ASP A 5 -11.28 -9.01 -8.10
C ASP A 5 -11.99 -8.26 -7.03
N SER A 6 -12.89 -8.86 -6.34
CA SER A 6 -13.64 -8.13 -5.36
C SER A 6 -13.07 -8.25 -3.97
N THR A 7 -11.76 -8.49 -3.85
CA THR A 7 -11.14 -8.54 -2.54
C THR A 7 -11.34 -7.22 -1.82
N LEU A 8 -11.76 -7.30 -0.57
CA LEU A 8 -11.91 -6.13 0.25
C LEU A 8 -10.87 -6.19 1.36
N PHE A 9 -10.18 -5.09 1.55
CA PHE A 9 -9.14 -5.04 2.56
C PHE A 9 -9.72 -4.40 3.81
N VAL A 10 -9.90 -5.22 4.83
CA VAL A 10 -10.57 -4.80 6.05
C VAL A 10 -9.78 -5.30 7.24
N GLY A 11 -9.63 -4.47 8.23
CA GLY A 11 -9.04 -4.90 9.49
C GLY A 11 -7.63 -4.36 9.69
N GLU A 12 -7.10 -4.65 10.84
CA GLU A 12 -5.77 -4.21 11.22
C GLU A 12 -4.99 -5.46 11.59
N PHE A 13 -3.79 -5.59 11.05
CA PHE A 13 -2.96 -6.77 11.28
C PHE A 13 -1.54 -6.35 11.59
N HIS A 14 -0.85 -7.13 12.41
CA HIS A 14 0.51 -6.85 12.80
C HIS A 14 1.41 -7.97 12.31
N ARG A 15 2.44 -7.64 11.60
CA ARG A 15 3.34 -8.61 10.98
C ARG A 15 4.78 -8.15 11.13
N SER A 16 5.71 -9.03 10.84
CA SER A 16 7.12 -8.68 10.81
C SER A 16 7.63 -8.78 9.39
N ILE A 17 8.52 -7.88 9.03
CA ILE A 17 9.13 -7.92 7.72
C ILE A 17 10.52 -8.55 7.90
N ASP A 18 10.95 -9.38 6.96
CA ASP A 18 12.24 -10.05 7.13
C ASP A 18 13.35 -9.20 6.54
N GLU A 19 14.58 -9.69 6.63
CA GLU A 19 15.72 -8.92 6.19
C GLU A 19 15.73 -8.64 4.72
N LYS A 20 15.02 -9.43 3.95
CA LYS A 20 14.97 -9.23 2.52
C LYS A 20 13.78 -8.38 2.10
N GLY A 21 13.07 -7.81 3.05
CA GLY A 21 11.94 -6.97 2.74
C GLY A 21 10.65 -7.71 2.45
N ARG A 22 10.58 -8.97 2.82
CA ARG A 22 9.39 -9.77 2.55
C ARG A 22 8.43 -9.71 3.71
N LEU A 23 7.17 -9.51 3.39
CA LEU A 23 6.12 -9.32 4.37
C LEU A 23 4.93 -10.19 4.00
N THR A 24 4.43 -10.96 4.95
CA THR A 24 3.27 -11.83 4.70
C THR A 24 2.01 -11.02 4.92
N ILE A 25 1.13 -11.04 3.95
CA ILE A 25 -0.13 -10.31 4.07
C ILE A 25 -1.23 -11.26 4.53
N PRO A 26 -2.30 -10.75 5.12
CA PRO A 26 -3.37 -11.61 5.63
C PRO A 26 -3.96 -12.47 4.53
N ALA A 27 -4.35 -13.67 4.89
CA ALA A 27 -4.86 -14.63 3.91
C ALA A 27 -6.05 -14.08 3.12
N GLY A 28 -6.93 -13.37 3.79
CA GLY A 28 -8.10 -12.84 3.11
C GLY A 28 -7.80 -11.74 2.11
N TRP A 29 -6.59 -11.20 2.16
CA TRP A 29 -6.21 -10.12 1.25
C TRP A 29 -5.44 -10.63 0.04
N ARG A 30 -5.09 -11.90 0.03
CA ARG A 30 -4.27 -12.42 -1.06
C ARG A 30 -5.08 -12.57 -2.31
N PRO A 31 -4.49 -12.23 -3.46
CA PRO A 31 -5.20 -12.39 -4.72
C PRO A 31 -5.50 -13.85 -4.97
N LYS A 32 -6.62 -14.13 -5.59
CA LYS A 32 -6.98 -15.49 -5.87
C LYS A 32 -6.06 -16.16 -6.85
N ASN A 33 -5.39 -15.39 -7.67
CA ASN A 33 -4.46 -15.96 -8.63
C ASN A 33 -3.04 -15.91 -8.11
N SER A 34 -2.86 -15.73 -6.83
CA SER A 34 -1.56 -15.68 -6.24
C SER A 34 -0.83 -16.98 -6.55
N GLY A 35 0.39 -16.88 -6.98
CA GLY A 35 1.16 -18.06 -7.30
C GLY A 35 0.83 -18.68 -8.63
N SER A 36 0.21 -17.95 -9.52
CA SER A 36 -0.15 -18.49 -10.81
C SER A 36 1.09 -18.83 -11.58
N LYS A 37 0.94 -19.59 -12.64
CA LYS A 37 2.04 -20.02 -13.42
C LYS A 37 2.90 -18.92 -13.89
N ASN A 38 2.34 -17.85 -14.32
CA ASN A 38 3.13 -16.78 -14.88
C ASN A 38 3.87 -16.01 -13.83
N GLY A 39 3.40 -16.07 -12.62
CA GLY A 39 4.12 -15.41 -11.56
C GLY A 39 4.08 -13.91 -11.59
N ASN A 40 3.54 -13.33 -12.63
CA ASN A 40 3.46 -11.89 -12.67
C ASN A 40 2.10 -11.46 -13.11
N ASP A 41 1.11 -12.32 -12.95
CA ASP A 41 -0.23 -11.96 -13.30
C ASP A 41 -0.82 -10.97 -12.32
N ILE A 42 -0.35 -10.97 -11.10
CA ILE A 42 -0.91 -10.14 -10.07
C ILE A 42 0.11 -9.12 -9.66
N ASN A 43 -0.11 -7.92 -10.03
CA ASN A 43 0.78 -6.85 -9.65
C ASN A 43 0.03 -5.87 -8.80
N CYS A 44 0.60 -5.52 -7.67
CA CYS A 44 0.09 -4.44 -6.87
C CYS A 44 1.09 -3.32 -6.99
N LEU A 45 0.68 -2.12 -6.69
CA LEU A 45 1.56 -0.97 -6.76
C LEU A 45 1.65 -0.33 -5.38
N ALA A 46 2.85 -0.25 -4.85
CA ALA A 46 3.06 0.36 -3.55
C ALA A 46 3.59 1.77 -3.74
N LEU A 47 2.94 2.72 -3.10
CA LEU A 47 3.32 4.12 -3.22
C LEU A 47 3.54 4.73 -1.84
N PRO A 48 4.49 5.63 -1.72
CA PRO A 48 4.66 6.32 -0.44
C PRO A 48 3.60 7.39 -0.30
N THR A 49 3.23 7.72 0.92
CA THR A 49 2.29 8.81 1.15
C THR A 49 3.02 9.93 1.85
N PRO A 50 2.51 11.16 1.74
CA PRO A 50 3.15 12.28 2.42
C PRO A 50 3.19 12.12 3.92
N ASP A 51 2.27 11.34 4.47
CA ASP A 51 2.22 11.14 5.90
C ASP A 51 3.26 10.15 6.42
N GLY A 52 4.05 9.59 5.55
CA GLY A 52 5.10 8.70 5.99
C GLY A 52 4.72 7.24 6.07
N ASN A 53 3.68 6.85 5.36
CA ASN A 53 3.34 5.43 5.31
C ASN A 53 3.30 5.00 3.85
N ILE A 54 2.84 3.79 3.59
CA ILE A 54 2.80 3.23 2.25
C ILE A 54 1.38 2.79 1.97
N THR A 55 0.88 3.08 0.77
CA THR A 55 -0.41 2.56 0.34
C THR A 55 -0.20 1.58 -0.78
N VAL A 56 -0.86 0.44 -0.70
CA VAL A 56 -0.74 -0.59 -1.71
C VAL A 56 -2.04 -0.65 -2.50
N TYR A 57 -1.92 -0.51 -3.82
CA TYR A 57 -3.06 -0.50 -4.73
C TYR A 57 -3.11 -1.82 -5.47
N PRO A 58 -4.21 -2.58 -5.37
CA PRO A 58 -4.34 -3.81 -6.13
C PRO A 58 -4.60 -3.50 -7.60
N PRO A 59 -4.51 -4.49 -8.48
CA PRO A 59 -4.62 -4.23 -9.92
C PRO A 59 -5.82 -3.42 -10.33
N LYS A 60 -6.98 -3.68 -9.76
CA LYS A 60 -8.15 -2.96 -10.23
C LYS A 60 -8.12 -1.49 -9.82
N MET A 61 -7.34 -1.13 -8.84
CA MET A 61 -7.26 0.27 -8.45
C MET A 61 -6.17 1.00 -9.21
N ILE A 62 -5.27 0.28 -9.85
CA ILE A 62 -4.20 0.91 -10.59
C ILE A 62 -4.75 1.67 -11.79
N ASP A 63 -5.77 1.13 -12.43
CA ASP A 63 -6.37 1.83 -13.58
C ASP A 63 -6.96 3.16 -13.16
N GLN A 64 -7.60 3.20 -12.00
CA GLN A 64 -8.16 4.44 -11.52
C GLN A 64 -7.08 5.45 -11.17
N LEU A 65 -5.98 4.96 -10.61
CA LEU A 65 -4.87 5.81 -10.28
C LEU A 65 -4.27 6.39 -11.56
N GLU A 66 -4.12 5.57 -12.56
CA GLU A 66 -3.57 6.01 -13.82
C GLU A 66 -4.45 7.07 -14.46
N ALA A 67 -5.75 6.90 -14.38
CA ALA A 67 -6.67 7.87 -14.94
C ALA A 67 -6.53 9.22 -14.26
N ARG A 68 -6.32 9.22 -12.96
CA ARG A 68 -6.15 10.48 -12.25
C ARG A 68 -4.85 11.15 -12.60
N ILE A 69 -3.79 10.38 -12.70
CA ILE A 69 -2.50 10.92 -13.02
C ILE A 69 -2.50 11.51 -14.42
N SER A 70 -3.17 10.86 -15.35
CA SER A 70 -3.16 11.36 -16.72
C SER A 70 -3.97 12.64 -16.89
N GLN A 71 -4.73 13.04 -15.87
CA GLN A 71 -5.46 14.29 -15.96
C GLN A 71 -4.61 15.49 -15.56
N VAL A 72 -3.41 15.25 -15.06
CA VAL A 72 -2.53 16.35 -14.69
C VAL A 72 -1.98 16.94 -15.98
N SER A 73 -2.16 18.24 -16.15
CA SER A 73 -1.76 18.91 -17.37
C SER A 73 -0.24 18.85 -17.57
N ILE A 74 0.17 18.71 -18.80
CA ILE A 74 1.59 18.69 -19.13
C ILE A 74 2.24 19.99 -18.70
N GLY A 75 1.51 21.09 -18.75
CA GLY A 75 2.04 22.39 -18.37
C GLY A 75 2.05 22.65 -16.88
N ASP A 76 1.45 21.76 -16.11
CA ASP A 76 1.43 21.93 -14.65
C ASP A 76 2.75 21.38 -14.10
N ILE A 77 3.74 22.23 -14.02
CA ILE A 77 5.08 21.82 -13.61
C ILE A 77 5.09 21.21 -12.22
N GLU A 78 4.38 21.82 -11.30
CA GLU A 78 4.35 21.28 -9.95
C GLU A 78 3.71 19.92 -9.90
N GLY A 79 2.62 19.76 -10.63
CA GLY A 79 1.94 18.47 -10.66
C GLY A 79 2.79 17.39 -11.29
N GLN A 80 3.48 17.76 -12.38
CA GLN A 80 4.33 16.79 -13.05
C GLN A 80 5.52 16.40 -12.16
N ASN A 81 6.07 17.35 -11.43
CA ASN A 81 7.18 17.06 -10.53
C ASN A 81 6.72 16.17 -9.37
N ALA A 82 5.53 16.40 -8.87
CA ALA A 82 4.99 15.57 -7.79
C ALA A 82 4.81 14.13 -8.26
N ILE A 83 4.33 13.95 -9.50
CA ILE A 83 4.19 12.61 -10.04
C ILE A 83 5.55 11.95 -10.21
N THR A 84 6.54 12.71 -10.65
CA THR A 84 7.87 12.17 -10.84
C THR A 84 8.44 11.69 -9.52
N GLU A 85 8.30 12.50 -8.50
CA GLU A 85 8.82 12.12 -7.20
C GLU A 85 8.10 10.89 -6.66
N LEU A 86 6.79 10.87 -6.79
CA LEU A 86 6.00 9.77 -6.31
C LEU A 86 6.38 8.47 -7.02
N MET A 87 6.45 8.51 -8.34
CA MET A 87 6.74 7.32 -9.11
C MET A 87 8.17 6.85 -8.96
N SER A 88 9.07 7.74 -8.59
CA SER A 88 10.45 7.32 -8.40
C SER A 88 10.58 6.38 -7.20
N MET A 89 9.63 6.42 -6.28
CA MET A 89 9.65 5.53 -5.13
C MET A 89 8.66 4.40 -5.25
N ALA A 90 7.83 4.42 -6.26
CA ALA A 90 6.81 3.40 -6.41
C ALA A 90 7.45 2.04 -6.69
N HIS A 91 6.78 0.98 -6.29
CA HIS A 91 7.30 -0.34 -6.50
C HIS A 91 6.16 -1.28 -6.88
N SER A 92 6.38 -2.02 -7.96
CA SER A 92 5.40 -2.99 -8.40
C SER A 92 5.62 -4.28 -7.64
N LEU A 93 4.60 -4.82 -7.04
CA LEU A 93 4.71 -5.97 -6.17
C LEU A 93 3.95 -7.16 -6.72
N ASN A 94 4.49 -8.34 -6.46
CA ASN A 94 3.76 -9.56 -6.72
C ASN A 94 3.62 -10.28 -5.39
N CYS A 95 2.49 -10.95 -5.20
CA CYS A 95 2.28 -11.74 -4.00
C CYS A 95 2.69 -13.17 -4.34
N ASP A 96 3.64 -13.73 -3.62
CA ASP A 96 4.11 -15.08 -3.95
C ASP A 96 3.13 -16.13 -3.40
N ARG A 97 3.45 -17.38 -3.62
CA ARG A 97 2.56 -18.45 -3.20
C ARG A 97 2.35 -18.52 -1.70
N GLN A 98 3.29 -18.04 -0.95
CA GLN A 98 3.17 -18.05 0.49
C GLN A 98 2.48 -16.81 1.00
N GLY A 99 1.99 -15.96 0.13
CA GLY A 99 1.28 -14.77 0.54
C GLY A 99 2.19 -13.64 0.97
N ARG A 100 3.41 -13.59 0.45
CA ARG A 100 4.35 -12.54 0.81
C ARG A 100 4.53 -11.56 -0.31
N ILE A 101 4.71 -10.30 0.05
CA ILE A 101 5.08 -9.27 -0.90
C ILE A 101 6.47 -8.79 -0.50
N ASN A 102 7.16 -8.19 -1.45
CA ASN A 102 8.54 -7.75 -1.22
C ASN A 102 8.62 -6.24 -1.42
N LEU A 103 8.94 -5.53 -0.36
CA LEU A 103 9.05 -4.08 -0.43
C LEU A 103 10.49 -3.69 -0.72
N ASN A 104 10.68 -2.62 -1.50
CA ASN A 104 12.05 -2.19 -1.78
C ASN A 104 12.56 -1.31 -0.63
N GLU A 105 13.84 -1.05 -0.65
CA GLU A 105 14.49 -0.33 0.45
C GLU A 105 14.00 1.09 0.59
N ARG A 106 13.68 1.72 -0.51
CA ARG A 106 13.27 3.11 -0.45
C ARG A 106 11.93 3.27 0.25
N LEU A 107 11.01 2.35 0.01
CA LEU A 107 9.72 2.41 0.67
C LEU A 107 9.85 2.06 2.15
N ILE A 108 10.69 1.09 2.46
CA ILE A 108 10.92 0.71 3.84
C ILE A 108 11.50 1.89 4.60
N ALA A 109 12.44 2.59 3.99
CA ALA A 109 13.05 3.75 4.63
C ALA A 109 12.05 4.89 4.77
N HIS A 110 11.21 5.08 3.77
CA HIS A 110 10.21 6.14 3.81
C HIS A 110 9.27 5.94 4.99
N ALA A 111 8.83 4.72 5.21
CA ALA A 111 7.90 4.42 6.29
C ALA A 111 8.63 4.14 7.60
N LYS A 112 9.96 4.18 7.59
CA LYS A 112 10.77 3.95 8.78
C LYS A 112 10.47 2.61 9.42
N ILE A 113 10.20 1.62 8.59
CA ILE A 113 9.93 0.28 9.06
C ILE A 113 11.23 -0.40 9.43
N GLN A 114 11.29 -0.98 10.61
CA GLN A 114 12.48 -1.72 11.01
C GLN A 114 12.20 -3.20 11.03
N LYS A 115 11.20 -3.60 11.75
CA LYS A 115 10.87 -5.00 11.81
C LYS A 115 9.36 -5.18 11.82
N ASP A 116 8.68 -4.47 12.66
CA ASP A 116 7.23 -4.64 12.81
C ASP A 116 6.48 -3.72 11.89
N VAL A 117 5.43 -4.23 11.29
CA VAL A 117 4.63 -3.50 10.32
C VAL A 117 3.17 -3.64 10.70
N VAL A 118 2.44 -2.55 10.64
CA VAL A 118 1.01 -2.58 10.87
C VAL A 118 0.33 -2.43 9.53
N LEU A 119 -0.54 -3.38 9.21
CA LEU A 119 -1.27 -3.37 7.95
C LEU A 119 -2.71 -2.98 8.24
N VAL A 120 -3.22 -1.99 7.56
CA VAL A 120 -4.58 -1.52 7.80
C VAL A 120 -5.34 -1.50 6.49
N GLY A 121 -6.45 -2.23 6.43
CA GLY A 121 -7.27 -2.27 5.24
C GLY A 121 -8.06 -0.99 5.08
N LYS A 122 -8.19 -0.53 3.84
CA LYS A 122 -8.95 0.66 3.54
C LYS A 122 -9.97 0.36 2.46
N LEU A 123 -10.48 -0.83 2.47
CA LEU A 123 -11.50 -1.34 1.58
C LEU A 123 -10.95 -1.66 0.19
N SER A 124 -10.58 -0.69 -0.60
CA SER A 124 -10.05 -0.92 -1.94
C SER A 124 -8.54 -1.00 -2.00
N THR A 125 -7.89 -0.53 -0.96
CA THR A 125 -6.42 -0.54 -0.85
C THR A 125 -6.06 -0.89 0.57
N PHE A 126 -4.78 -0.99 0.87
CA PHE A 126 -4.38 -1.13 2.25
C PHE A 126 -3.10 -0.34 2.48
N SER A 127 -2.87 0.02 3.73
CA SER A 127 -1.73 0.83 4.11
C SER A 127 -0.78 0.07 5.00
N LEU A 128 0.48 0.43 4.93
CA LEU A 128 1.52 -0.17 5.76
C LEU A 128 2.18 0.94 6.57
N PHE A 129 2.31 0.70 7.86
CA PHE A 129 2.92 1.65 8.77
C PHE A 129 4.00 0.97 9.58
N SER A 130 4.97 1.74 10.05
CA SER A 130 5.83 1.24 11.11
C SER A 130 5.00 1.28 12.39
N ASP A 131 5.45 0.59 13.43
CA ASP A 131 4.76 0.64 14.71
C ASP A 131 4.66 2.07 15.19
N GLU A 132 5.76 2.79 15.12
CA GLU A 132 5.80 4.14 15.58
C GLU A 132 4.91 5.05 14.74
N GLY A 133 4.92 4.84 13.44
CA GLY A 133 4.09 5.62 12.54
C GLY A 133 2.62 5.41 12.80
N TYR A 134 2.25 4.18 13.12
CA TYR A 134 0.85 3.89 13.37
C TYR A 134 0.42 4.50 14.71
N GLU A 135 1.31 4.49 15.68
CA GLU A 135 1.01 5.13 16.94
C GLU A 135 0.77 6.61 16.75
N LYS A 136 1.57 7.26 15.94
CA LYS A 136 1.39 8.66 15.67
C LYS A 136 0.07 8.92 14.98
N PHE A 137 -0.27 8.07 14.04
CA PHE A 137 -1.52 8.19 13.32
C PHE A 137 -2.69 8.07 14.28
N GLN A 138 -2.66 7.09 15.15
CA GLN A 138 -3.72 6.88 16.11
C GLN A 138 -3.85 8.03 17.07
N SER A 139 -2.73 8.54 17.55
CA SER A 139 -2.77 9.68 18.47
C SER A 139 -3.41 10.88 17.83
N SER A 140 -3.07 11.12 16.59
CA SER A 140 -3.60 12.24 15.86
C SER A 140 -5.11 12.15 15.72
N TYR A 141 -5.62 10.96 15.43
CA TYR A 141 -7.04 10.81 15.28
C TYR A 141 -7.79 10.64 16.56
N THR A 142 -7.16 10.12 17.58
CA THR A 142 -7.81 9.99 18.87
C THR A 142 -8.10 11.35 19.43
N MET A 143 -7.23 12.29 19.16
CA MET A 143 -7.50 13.61 19.64
C MET A 143 -8.77 14.15 19.05
N ASP A 144 -9.01 13.84 17.81
CA ASP A 144 -10.18 14.35 17.17
C ASP A 144 -11.41 13.60 17.50
N GLU A 145 -11.28 12.46 18.13
CA GLU A 145 -12.40 11.72 18.42
C GLU A 145 -13.35 12.38 19.29
N GLY A 146 -12.90 13.10 20.26
CA GLY A 146 -13.79 13.82 21.12
C GLY A 146 -14.62 14.79 20.34
N THR A 147 -14.01 15.43 19.40
CA THR A 147 -14.69 16.40 18.60
C THR A 147 -15.65 15.74 17.68
N LYS A 148 -15.26 14.67 17.10
CA LYS A 148 -16.13 13.99 16.21
C LYS A 148 -17.31 13.40 16.90
N ALA A 149 -17.11 12.93 18.06
CA ALA A 149 -18.19 12.35 18.79
C ALA A 149 -19.23 13.38 19.13
N ALA A 150 -18.84 14.59 19.14
CA ALA A 150 -19.81 15.63 19.40
C ALA A 150 -20.60 15.96 18.13
#